data_c601f8b61c523fa5ff0028ebc1284bdc
#
_entry.id   c601f8b61c523fa5ff0028ebc1284bdc
#
_cell.length_a   1.000
_cell.length_b   1.000
_cell.length_c   1.000
_cell.angle_alpha   90.00
_cell.angle_beta   90.00
_cell.angle_gamma   90.00
#
_symmetry.space_group_name_H-M   'P 1'
#
loop_
_entity.id
_entity.type
_entity.pdbx_description
1 polymer ?
#
loop_
_entity_poly.entity_id
_entity_poly.type
_entity_poly.pdbx_seq_one_letter_code
_entity_poly.pdbx_strand_id
1 'polypeptide(L)'
;MKFANIPVPQPSSIILNLKFRDTPPTNEQSLLVIFEDSSSYDGSWKDGKKHGIGVLSLSNDDKYKGEFNEDKIEGKGTYTWANGQVYEGDWSNNKFNGQGKFIFLSKKTDDQPKSVYYEGDFLDGKKHGEGKFVDEANNESYEGNFTDDKMEGKGIFISPKGEYEGDFKNGIKTGNATFISQNGDKYLGQYEDDKKCGNGEMFFTNGDYYKGEYKNDLRNGTGAYRWNDGSVYMGEFVDDKKEGKGKLIFANKDKYIGDFSNDKRNGKGKYINHKGGYYEGDWKNDVKEGRGTYVYRDGQIYEGEFKNDVKNGEGCYKWLFGQKYVGNFTNGQIQGKGIFYWKERVKDEKGNENIVEKSLDGIFSNDKVQFFQKEIQANKKLSKLKK
;
A
#
# COMPACT_ATOMS: atom_id res chain seq x y z
N MET A 1 8.67 10.95 -12.63
CA MET A 1 7.53 11.69 -13.21
C MET A 1 7.76 13.18 -13.50
N LYS A 2 8.81 13.81 -13.00
CA LYS A 2 9.00 15.27 -13.19
C LYS A 2 9.05 15.67 -14.67
N PHE A 3 9.72 14.90 -15.51
CA PHE A 3 9.95 15.30 -16.91
C PHE A 3 8.75 15.10 -17.83
N ALA A 4 7.90 14.11 -17.62
CA ALA A 4 6.73 13.85 -18.48
C ALA A 4 5.73 15.01 -18.50
N ASN A 5 5.65 15.78 -17.41
CA ASN A 5 4.75 16.93 -17.28
C ASN A 5 5.44 18.29 -17.55
N ILE A 6 6.70 18.28 -17.99
CA ILE A 6 7.41 19.53 -18.33
C ILE A 6 6.84 20.08 -19.66
N PRO A 7 6.49 21.38 -19.71
CA PRO A 7 6.07 22.02 -20.93
C PRO A 7 7.15 21.94 -22.03
N VAL A 8 6.73 21.80 -23.26
CA VAL A 8 7.63 21.85 -24.41
C VAL A 8 8.06 23.29 -24.64
N PRO A 9 9.37 23.58 -24.76
CA PRO A 9 9.85 24.90 -25.13
C PRO A 9 9.27 25.34 -26.46
N GLN A 10 8.87 26.61 -26.54
CA GLN A 10 8.33 27.18 -27.77
C GLN A 10 9.45 27.70 -28.67
N PRO A 11 9.23 27.77 -29.99
CA PRO A 11 10.15 28.41 -30.94
C PRO A 11 10.41 29.88 -30.56
N SER A 12 11.58 30.39 -30.97
CA SER A 12 11.95 31.77 -30.68
C SER A 12 10.96 32.77 -31.26
N SER A 13 10.57 33.79 -30.50
CA SER A 13 9.72 34.89 -30.95
C SER A 13 10.39 35.73 -32.04
N ILE A 14 11.68 35.60 -32.26
CA ILE A 14 12.41 36.28 -33.34
C ILE A 14 11.81 35.95 -34.71
N ILE A 15 11.29 34.73 -34.91
CA ILE A 15 10.63 34.31 -36.16
C ILE A 15 9.55 35.30 -36.63
N LEU A 16 8.85 35.96 -35.72
CA LEU A 16 7.71 36.82 -36.02
C LEU A 16 8.10 38.28 -36.35
N ASN A 17 9.36 38.69 -36.10
CA ASN A 17 9.77 40.09 -36.13
C ASN A 17 10.96 40.37 -37.05
N LEU A 18 11.21 39.47 -38.01
CA LEU A 18 12.32 39.63 -38.96
C LEU A 18 12.06 40.81 -39.91
N LYS A 19 13.05 41.73 -40.01
CA LYS A 19 13.03 42.87 -40.94
C LYS A 19 14.05 42.67 -42.01
N PHE A 20 13.68 42.98 -43.26
CA PHE A 20 14.59 42.91 -44.40
C PHE A 20 15.69 43.98 -44.29
N ARG A 21 16.93 43.57 -44.64
CA ARG A 21 18.06 44.50 -44.81
C ARG A 21 17.95 45.24 -46.12
N ASP A 22 17.45 44.57 -47.16
CA ASP A 22 17.25 45.06 -48.54
C ASP A 22 15.77 44.89 -48.94
N THR A 23 15.42 45.21 -50.17
CA THR A 23 14.08 45.00 -50.72
C THR A 23 13.68 43.52 -50.70
N PRO A 24 12.43 43.19 -50.25
CA PRO A 24 11.97 41.81 -50.25
C PRO A 24 11.88 41.23 -51.68
N PRO A 25 12.15 39.92 -51.84
CA PRO A 25 12.05 39.27 -53.15
C PRO A 25 10.58 39.20 -53.61
N THR A 26 10.38 39.43 -54.93
CA THR A 26 9.05 39.51 -55.58
C THR A 26 8.63 38.26 -56.36
N ASN A 27 9.52 37.28 -56.56
CA ASN A 27 9.27 36.13 -57.46
C ASN A 27 9.39 34.78 -56.70
N GLU A 28 8.75 33.73 -57.26
CA GLU A 28 8.81 32.34 -56.79
C GLU A 28 10.21 31.73 -57.10
N GLN A 29 11.26 32.27 -56.47
CA GLN A 29 12.64 31.76 -56.61
C GLN A 29 13.19 31.36 -55.25
N SER A 30 13.99 30.29 -55.17
CA SER A 30 14.81 29.98 -54.02
C SER A 30 15.94 30.99 -53.92
N LEU A 31 16.00 31.72 -52.81
CA LEU A 31 16.94 32.80 -52.60
C LEU A 31 17.39 32.89 -51.14
N LEU A 32 18.67 33.08 -50.93
CA LEU A 32 19.23 33.41 -49.61
C LEU A 32 19.00 34.91 -49.33
N VAL A 33 18.28 35.22 -48.27
CA VAL A 33 18.05 36.59 -47.78
C VAL A 33 18.63 36.68 -46.35
N ILE A 34 19.38 37.77 -46.09
CA ILE A 34 19.91 38.11 -44.77
C ILE A 34 19.10 39.28 -44.22
N PHE A 35 18.59 39.13 -42.97
CA PHE A 35 17.81 40.13 -42.29
C PHE A 35 18.68 41.11 -41.49
N GLU A 36 18.08 42.19 -41.01
CA GLU A 36 18.79 43.25 -40.26
C GLU A 36 19.49 42.73 -39.00
N ASP A 37 18.90 41.73 -38.35
CA ASP A 37 19.40 41.11 -37.11
C ASP A 37 20.43 39.99 -37.32
N SER A 38 20.90 39.84 -38.60
CA SER A 38 21.80 38.76 -39.04
C SER A 38 21.16 37.37 -39.13
N SER A 39 19.87 37.21 -38.90
CA SER A 39 19.14 36.03 -39.29
C SER A 39 19.14 35.84 -40.79
N SER A 40 18.99 34.61 -41.28
CA SER A 40 18.97 34.33 -42.75
C SER A 40 17.89 33.31 -43.07
N TYR A 41 17.31 33.49 -44.27
CA TYR A 41 16.41 32.50 -44.85
C TYR A 41 16.93 32.11 -46.25
N ASP A 42 17.09 30.82 -46.44
CA ASP A 42 17.41 30.20 -47.72
C ASP A 42 16.26 29.29 -48.14
N GLY A 43 15.50 29.73 -49.13
CA GLY A 43 14.29 29.00 -49.54
C GLY A 43 13.42 29.74 -50.54
N SER A 44 12.24 29.19 -50.78
CA SER A 44 11.27 29.70 -51.74
C SER A 44 10.56 30.95 -51.23
N TRP A 45 10.25 31.88 -52.13
CA TRP A 45 9.56 33.14 -51.88
C TRP A 45 8.33 33.27 -52.79
N LYS A 46 7.24 33.82 -52.26
CA LYS A 46 6.05 34.17 -52.99
C LYS A 46 5.49 35.48 -52.46
N ASP A 47 5.27 36.46 -53.35
CA ASP A 47 4.74 37.79 -53.04
C ASP A 47 5.49 38.47 -51.86
N GLY A 48 6.83 38.33 -51.84
CA GLY A 48 7.67 38.91 -50.77
C GLY A 48 7.63 38.22 -49.45
N LYS A 49 7.01 37.03 -49.37
CA LYS A 49 6.86 36.21 -48.14
C LYS A 49 7.58 34.87 -48.31
N LYS A 50 8.10 34.34 -47.19
CA LYS A 50 8.61 32.95 -47.13
C LYS A 50 7.49 32.00 -47.50
N HIS A 51 7.73 31.08 -48.44
CA HIS A 51 6.74 30.12 -48.92
C HIS A 51 7.43 28.83 -49.35
N GLY A 52 6.71 27.69 -49.35
CA GLY A 52 7.31 26.39 -49.73
C GLY A 52 8.41 25.95 -48.78
N ILE A 53 9.42 25.23 -49.25
CA ILE A 53 10.49 24.68 -48.44
C ILE A 53 11.63 25.69 -48.28
N GLY A 54 12.16 25.80 -47.06
CA GLY A 54 13.31 26.64 -46.75
C GLY A 54 14.01 26.33 -45.45
N VAL A 55 15.16 26.98 -45.27
CA VAL A 55 15.97 26.92 -44.03
C VAL A 55 16.03 28.33 -43.44
N LEU A 56 15.54 28.52 -42.26
CA LEU A 56 15.64 29.74 -41.49
C LEU A 56 16.69 29.54 -40.38
N SER A 57 17.75 30.37 -40.42
CA SER A 57 18.76 30.44 -39.34
C SER A 57 18.58 31.75 -38.61
N LEU A 58 18.36 31.68 -37.30
CA LEU A 58 18.07 32.84 -36.44
C LEU A 58 19.35 33.38 -35.78
N SER A 59 19.36 34.65 -35.45
CA SER A 59 20.48 35.34 -34.81
C SER A 59 20.87 34.81 -33.43
N ASN A 60 19.99 33.99 -32.80
CA ASN A 60 20.23 33.29 -31.54
C ASN A 60 20.74 31.84 -31.73
N ASP A 61 21.19 31.46 -32.95
CA ASP A 61 21.62 30.13 -33.35
C ASP A 61 20.52 29.05 -33.43
N ASP A 62 19.24 29.40 -33.24
CA ASP A 62 18.15 28.49 -33.52
C ASP A 62 18.03 28.30 -35.07
N LYS A 63 17.57 27.13 -35.48
CA LYS A 63 17.36 26.80 -36.91
C LYS A 63 16.02 26.12 -37.13
N TYR A 64 15.34 26.50 -38.20
CA TYR A 64 14.20 25.77 -38.71
C TYR A 64 14.47 25.33 -40.16
N LYS A 65 14.14 24.09 -40.46
CA LYS A 65 14.15 23.53 -41.81
C LYS A 65 12.81 22.86 -42.09
N GLY A 66 12.06 23.36 -43.07
CA GLY A 66 10.73 22.80 -43.34
C GLY A 66 9.89 23.69 -44.23
N GLU A 67 8.59 23.52 -44.10
CA GLU A 67 7.59 24.19 -44.92
C GLU A 67 7.20 25.56 -44.36
N PHE A 68 6.97 26.52 -45.23
CA PHE A 68 6.47 27.85 -44.94
C PHE A 68 5.23 28.16 -45.77
N ASN A 69 4.30 28.90 -45.20
CA ASN A 69 3.18 29.47 -45.93
C ASN A 69 2.93 30.91 -45.40
N GLU A 70 3.10 31.91 -46.33
CA GLU A 70 2.93 33.33 -46.03
C GLU A 70 3.67 33.78 -44.72
N ASP A 71 4.99 33.55 -44.69
CA ASP A 71 5.91 33.83 -43.60
C ASP A 71 5.76 32.96 -42.36
N LYS A 72 4.73 32.12 -42.27
CA LYS A 72 4.50 31.22 -41.14
C LYS A 72 5.13 29.86 -41.40
N ILE A 73 5.65 29.28 -40.33
CA ILE A 73 5.97 27.84 -40.29
C ILE A 73 4.66 27.06 -40.37
N GLU A 74 4.56 26.17 -41.34
CA GLU A 74 3.40 25.35 -41.65
C GLU A 74 3.86 23.98 -42.17
N GLY A 75 2.98 22.96 -42.17
CA GLY A 75 3.32 21.63 -42.70
C GLY A 75 4.37 20.88 -41.89
N LYS A 76 5.32 20.22 -42.55
CA LYS A 76 6.36 19.44 -41.90
C LYS A 76 7.68 20.18 -41.77
N GLY A 77 8.35 20.02 -40.61
CA GLY A 77 9.65 20.64 -40.42
C GLY A 77 10.35 20.24 -39.11
N THR A 78 11.64 20.57 -39.09
CA THR A 78 12.56 20.35 -37.98
C THR A 78 13.00 21.70 -37.42
N TYR A 79 12.80 21.91 -36.13
CA TYR A 79 13.34 23.06 -35.40
C TYR A 79 14.42 22.59 -34.43
N THR A 80 15.58 23.21 -34.51
CA THR A 80 16.74 22.94 -33.66
C THR A 80 17.05 24.19 -32.85
N TRP A 81 16.96 24.09 -31.53
CA TRP A 81 17.38 25.15 -30.62
C TRP A 81 18.89 25.19 -30.46
N ALA A 82 19.43 26.36 -30.16
CA ALA A 82 20.85 26.57 -29.89
C ALA A 82 21.40 25.66 -28.77
N ASN A 83 20.56 25.28 -27.82
CA ASN A 83 20.90 24.38 -26.70
C ASN A 83 20.90 22.88 -27.10
N GLY A 84 20.65 22.57 -28.37
CA GLY A 84 20.64 21.20 -28.89
C GLY A 84 19.34 20.44 -28.76
N GLN A 85 18.27 21.05 -28.26
CA GLN A 85 16.93 20.49 -28.34
C GLN A 85 16.46 20.42 -29.80
N VAL A 86 15.57 19.48 -30.11
CA VAL A 86 15.07 19.29 -31.47
C VAL A 86 13.59 18.95 -31.41
N TYR A 87 12.81 19.61 -32.29
CA TYR A 87 11.47 19.17 -32.66
C TYR A 87 11.43 18.79 -34.14
N GLU A 88 10.86 17.66 -34.43
CA GLU A 88 10.58 17.21 -35.79
C GLU A 88 9.12 16.76 -35.90
N GLY A 89 8.33 17.36 -36.78
CA GLY A 89 6.92 17.02 -36.88
C GLY A 89 6.09 18.02 -37.65
N ASP A 90 4.80 18.00 -37.35
CA ASP A 90 3.80 18.84 -37.98
C ASP A 90 3.72 20.21 -37.30
N TRP A 91 3.46 21.24 -38.13
CA TRP A 91 3.38 22.62 -37.72
C TRP A 91 2.12 23.29 -38.28
N SER A 92 1.53 24.15 -37.45
CA SER A 92 0.51 25.08 -37.92
C SER A 92 0.64 26.42 -37.21
N ASN A 93 0.62 27.52 -37.98
CA ASN A 93 0.74 28.88 -37.49
C ASN A 93 1.93 29.09 -36.52
N ASN A 94 3.13 28.63 -36.87
CA ASN A 94 4.38 28.70 -36.09
C ASN A 94 4.35 27.88 -34.76
N LYS A 95 3.42 26.97 -34.62
CA LYS A 95 3.31 26.11 -33.42
C LYS A 95 3.37 24.63 -33.80
N PHE A 96 3.85 23.78 -32.90
CA PHE A 96 3.73 22.34 -33.04
C PHE A 96 2.24 21.97 -33.06
N ASN A 97 1.82 21.17 -34.02
CA ASN A 97 0.42 20.82 -34.19
C ASN A 97 0.29 19.56 -35.05
N GLY A 98 -0.32 18.50 -34.55
CA GLY A 98 -0.34 17.20 -35.20
C GLY A 98 0.72 16.26 -34.62
N GLN A 99 1.27 15.37 -35.42
CA GLN A 99 2.27 14.40 -35.01
C GLN A 99 3.68 14.97 -34.98
N GLY A 100 4.45 14.64 -33.94
CA GLY A 100 5.83 15.09 -33.86
C GLY A 100 6.64 14.37 -32.75
N LYS A 101 7.96 14.60 -32.85
CA LYS A 101 8.93 14.14 -31.87
C LYS A 101 9.72 15.31 -31.31
N PHE A 102 9.70 15.47 -29.98
CA PHE A 102 10.48 16.49 -29.31
C PHE A 102 11.59 15.83 -28.48
N ILE A 103 12.84 16.17 -28.77
CA ILE A 103 14.02 15.71 -28.00
C ILE A 103 14.43 16.83 -27.06
N PHE A 104 14.23 16.62 -25.75
CA PHE A 104 14.54 17.60 -24.70
C PHE A 104 16.04 17.70 -24.45
N LEU A 105 16.73 16.56 -24.36
CA LEU A 105 18.17 16.47 -24.09
C LEU A 105 18.72 15.19 -24.69
N SER A 106 19.91 15.26 -25.27
CA SER A 106 20.71 14.09 -25.53
C SER A 106 22.01 14.24 -24.75
N LYS A 107 22.13 13.54 -23.62
CA LYS A 107 23.40 13.49 -22.88
C LYS A 107 24.32 12.49 -23.56
N LYS A 108 25.44 12.98 -24.09
CA LYS A 108 26.56 12.12 -24.48
C LYS A 108 27.22 11.61 -23.20
N THR A 109 26.99 10.36 -22.83
CA THR A 109 27.84 9.61 -21.89
C THR A 109 28.80 8.77 -22.72
N ASP A 110 29.95 8.39 -22.17
CA ASP A 110 31.06 7.77 -22.90
C ASP A 110 30.72 6.47 -23.66
N ASP A 111 29.59 5.80 -23.32
CA ASP A 111 29.21 4.51 -23.93
C ASP A 111 27.94 4.53 -24.79
N GLN A 112 26.94 5.37 -24.48
CA GLN A 112 25.69 5.48 -25.25
C GLN A 112 25.01 6.83 -25.00
N PRO A 113 24.51 7.54 -26.06
CA PRO A 113 23.72 8.76 -25.88
C PRO A 113 22.38 8.40 -25.22
N LYS A 114 22.11 8.95 -24.03
CA LYS A 114 20.82 8.81 -23.33
C LYS A 114 19.92 9.99 -23.67
N SER A 115 18.77 9.71 -24.23
CA SER A 115 17.81 10.70 -24.70
C SER A 115 16.63 10.87 -23.75
N VAL A 116 16.14 12.09 -23.66
CA VAL A 116 14.82 12.38 -23.08
C VAL A 116 13.97 12.94 -24.22
N TYR A 117 12.89 12.26 -24.57
CA TYR A 117 12.05 12.67 -25.68
C TYR A 117 10.57 12.39 -25.44
N TYR A 118 9.74 13.12 -26.18
CA TYR A 118 8.32 12.85 -26.38
C TYR A 118 8.06 12.61 -27.86
N GLU A 119 7.22 11.65 -28.17
CA GLU A 119 6.75 11.34 -29.53
C GLU A 119 5.23 11.09 -29.45
N GLY A 120 4.47 11.86 -30.25
CA GLY A 120 3.00 11.78 -30.21
C GLY A 120 2.33 13.04 -30.73
N ASP A 121 1.08 13.23 -30.32
CA ASP A 121 0.24 14.35 -30.69
C ASP A 121 0.66 15.66 -30.04
N PHE A 122 0.58 16.76 -30.79
CA PHE A 122 0.72 18.12 -30.33
C PHE A 122 -0.50 18.94 -30.73
N LEU A 123 -0.89 19.87 -29.87
CA LEU A 123 -1.93 20.87 -30.12
C LEU A 123 -1.46 22.21 -29.55
N ASP A 124 -1.44 23.24 -30.44
CA ASP A 124 -1.05 24.59 -30.06
C ASP A 124 0.30 24.69 -29.32
N GLY A 125 1.28 23.87 -29.69
CA GLY A 125 2.61 23.86 -29.12
C GLY A 125 2.77 23.04 -27.86
N LYS A 126 1.75 22.26 -27.44
CA LYS A 126 1.77 21.45 -26.24
C LYS A 126 1.56 19.97 -26.58
N LYS A 127 2.13 19.07 -25.76
CA LYS A 127 1.78 17.64 -25.82
C LYS A 127 0.29 17.48 -25.58
N HIS A 128 -0.37 16.74 -26.45
CA HIS A 128 -1.81 16.50 -26.42
C HIS A 128 -2.13 15.10 -26.96
N GLY A 129 -3.38 14.63 -26.80
CA GLY A 129 -3.78 13.34 -27.38
C GLY A 129 -2.90 12.17 -26.93
N GLU A 130 -2.66 11.23 -27.82
CA GLU A 130 -1.84 10.05 -27.52
C GLU A 130 -0.35 10.34 -27.74
N GLY A 131 0.48 9.81 -26.83
CA GLY A 131 1.92 9.99 -26.95
C GLY A 131 2.74 9.13 -26.00
N LYS A 132 4.02 9.06 -26.34
CA LYS A 132 5.03 8.33 -25.58
C LYS A 132 6.13 9.28 -25.12
N PHE A 133 6.32 9.36 -23.82
CA PHE A 133 7.46 10.05 -23.19
C PHE A 133 8.48 9.03 -22.72
N VAL A 134 9.76 9.27 -22.97
CA VAL A 134 10.86 8.39 -22.57
C VAL A 134 11.96 9.22 -21.92
N ASP A 135 12.42 8.82 -20.76
CA ASP A 135 13.63 9.30 -20.08
C ASP A 135 14.58 8.12 -19.86
N GLU A 136 15.48 7.92 -20.83
CA GLU A 136 16.47 6.82 -20.80
C GLU A 136 17.48 6.99 -19.65
N ALA A 137 17.72 8.23 -19.20
CA ALA A 137 18.68 8.50 -18.15
C ALA A 137 18.20 8.01 -16.78
N ASN A 138 16.88 8.07 -16.56
CA ASN A 138 16.24 7.65 -15.30
C ASN A 138 15.51 6.29 -15.43
N ASN A 139 15.54 5.66 -16.61
CA ASN A 139 14.78 4.46 -16.95
C ASN A 139 13.28 4.67 -16.64
N GLU A 140 12.74 5.83 -17.02
CA GLU A 140 11.32 6.16 -16.92
C GLU A 140 10.69 6.27 -18.30
N SER A 141 9.47 5.77 -18.44
CA SER A 141 8.66 6.02 -19.64
C SER A 141 7.18 6.12 -19.27
N TYR A 142 6.45 6.88 -20.06
CA TYR A 142 4.99 6.95 -20.01
C TYR A 142 4.44 6.81 -21.43
N GLU A 143 3.40 6.00 -21.56
CA GLU A 143 2.64 5.85 -22.80
C GLU A 143 1.15 5.97 -22.49
N GLY A 144 0.48 6.93 -23.12
CA GLY A 144 -0.93 7.23 -22.84
C GLY A 144 -1.32 8.63 -23.28
N ASN A 145 -2.44 9.11 -22.74
CA ASN A 145 -2.99 10.41 -23.12
C ASN A 145 -2.29 11.58 -22.42
N PHE A 146 -2.21 12.70 -23.13
CA PHE A 146 -1.75 14.00 -22.65
C PHE A 146 -2.81 15.06 -22.89
N THR A 147 -2.90 16.02 -21.97
CA THR A 147 -3.66 17.25 -22.14
C THR A 147 -2.82 18.41 -21.59
N ASP A 148 -2.56 19.43 -22.43
CA ASP A 148 -1.78 20.61 -22.05
C ASP A 148 -0.46 20.26 -21.34
N ASP A 149 0.37 19.42 -21.97
CA ASP A 149 1.66 18.91 -21.49
C ASP A 149 1.61 17.92 -20.32
N LYS A 150 0.44 17.59 -19.78
CA LYS A 150 0.30 16.70 -18.61
C LYS A 150 -0.28 15.35 -18.99
N MET A 151 0.19 14.31 -18.33
CA MET A 151 -0.45 12.98 -18.39
C MET A 151 -1.90 13.08 -17.92
N GLU A 152 -2.81 12.52 -18.70
CA GLU A 152 -4.25 12.55 -18.45
C GLU A 152 -4.90 11.24 -18.88
N GLY A 153 -6.03 10.84 -18.26
CA GLY A 153 -6.74 9.62 -18.62
C GLY A 153 -5.95 8.34 -18.40
N LYS A 154 -6.13 7.35 -19.26
CA LYS A 154 -5.45 6.05 -19.15
C LYS A 154 -4.01 6.13 -19.66
N GLY A 155 -3.11 5.42 -18.96
CA GLY A 155 -1.72 5.30 -19.40
C GLY A 155 -0.92 4.26 -18.62
N ILE A 156 0.23 3.92 -19.20
CA ILE A 156 1.22 3.01 -18.61
C ILE A 156 2.46 3.82 -18.24
N PHE A 157 2.85 3.79 -16.99
CA PHE A 157 4.07 4.43 -16.49
C PHE A 157 5.06 3.38 -15.99
N ILE A 158 6.21 3.30 -16.59
CA ILE A 158 7.31 2.39 -16.22
C ILE A 158 8.39 3.22 -15.50
N SER A 159 8.94 2.69 -14.45
CA SER A 159 10.03 3.30 -13.68
C SER A 159 10.91 2.22 -13.02
N PRO A 160 12.05 2.57 -12.41
CA PRO A 160 12.84 1.63 -11.61
C PRO A 160 12.09 1.02 -10.42
N LYS A 161 10.95 1.60 -10.02
CA LYS A 161 10.10 1.04 -8.95
C LYS A 161 9.13 -0.03 -9.46
N GLY A 162 8.88 -0.07 -10.77
CA GLY A 162 7.93 -0.98 -11.39
C GLY A 162 7.04 -0.30 -12.42
N GLU A 163 6.01 -1.02 -12.87
CA GLU A 163 5.04 -0.64 -13.88
C GLU A 163 3.70 -0.29 -13.24
N TYR A 164 3.16 0.86 -13.59
CA TYR A 164 1.82 1.32 -13.22
C TYR A 164 0.97 1.41 -14.48
N GLU A 165 -0.19 0.78 -14.46
CA GLU A 165 -1.22 0.88 -15.49
C GLU A 165 -2.51 1.37 -14.84
N GLY A 166 -2.98 2.56 -15.22
CA GLY A 166 -4.16 3.16 -14.58
C GLY A 166 -4.47 4.55 -15.05
N ASP A 167 -5.31 5.24 -14.25
CA ASP A 167 -5.75 6.59 -14.54
C ASP A 167 -4.74 7.64 -14.05
N PHE A 168 -4.63 8.72 -14.83
CA PHE A 168 -3.89 9.93 -14.50
C PHE A 168 -4.81 11.14 -14.58
N LYS A 169 -4.60 12.10 -13.71
CA LYS A 169 -5.25 13.40 -13.74
C LYS A 169 -4.23 14.48 -13.41
N ASN A 170 -4.05 15.42 -14.36
CA ASN A 170 -3.04 16.47 -14.21
C ASN A 170 -1.63 15.93 -13.90
N GLY A 171 -1.26 14.77 -14.42
CA GLY A 171 0.03 14.14 -14.21
C GLY A 171 0.18 13.35 -12.90
N ILE A 172 -0.90 13.15 -12.15
CA ILE A 172 -0.96 12.47 -10.86
C ILE A 172 -1.75 11.16 -11.01
N LYS A 173 -1.25 10.07 -10.43
CA LYS A 173 -1.96 8.77 -10.40
C LYS A 173 -3.24 8.88 -9.60
N THR A 174 -4.34 8.37 -10.17
CA THR A 174 -5.67 8.40 -9.56
C THR A 174 -6.51 7.20 -9.99
N GLY A 175 -7.71 7.04 -9.40
CA GLY A 175 -8.65 6.01 -9.82
C GLY A 175 -8.16 4.59 -9.63
N ASN A 176 -8.71 3.65 -10.40
CA ASN A 176 -8.33 2.24 -10.33
C ASN A 176 -7.11 1.95 -11.17
N ALA A 177 -6.19 1.16 -10.62
CA ALA A 177 -4.93 0.84 -11.29
C ALA A 177 -4.40 -0.54 -10.93
N THR A 178 -3.51 -1.03 -11.79
CA THR A 178 -2.58 -2.11 -11.52
C THR A 178 -1.19 -1.52 -11.31
N PHE A 179 -0.48 -1.98 -10.28
CA PHE A 179 0.95 -1.68 -10.10
C PHE A 179 1.71 -2.98 -9.88
N ILE A 180 2.71 -3.21 -10.72
CA ILE A 180 3.64 -4.34 -10.58
C ILE A 180 5.00 -3.76 -10.21
N SER A 181 5.45 -4.05 -8.99
CA SER A 181 6.76 -3.58 -8.51
C SER A 181 7.91 -4.34 -9.17
N GLN A 182 9.12 -3.79 -9.07
CA GLN A 182 10.32 -4.41 -9.66
C GLN A 182 10.60 -5.83 -9.13
N ASN A 183 10.24 -6.13 -7.88
CA ASN A 183 10.36 -7.49 -7.31
C ASN A 183 9.21 -8.43 -7.70
N GLY A 184 8.22 -7.95 -8.47
CA GLY A 184 7.08 -8.73 -8.95
C GLY A 184 5.84 -8.70 -8.06
N ASP A 185 5.84 -8.00 -6.94
CA ASP A 185 4.61 -7.81 -6.16
C ASP A 185 3.58 -7.03 -6.97
N LYS A 186 2.31 -7.48 -6.94
CA LYS A 186 1.23 -6.89 -7.73
C LYS A 186 0.15 -6.31 -6.83
N TYR A 187 -0.14 -5.02 -7.03
CA TYR A 187 -1.27 -4.32 -6.42
C TYR A 187 -2.37 -4.08 -7.45
N LEU A 188 -3.61 -4.32 -7.06
CA LEU A 188 -4.82 -3.99 -7.79
C LEU A 188 -5.70 -3.16 -6.87
N GLY A 189 -5.94 -1.88 -7.20
CA GLY A 189 -6.75 -1.05 -6.31
C GLY A 189 -6.75 0.42 -6.69
N GLN A 190 -7.22 1.23 -5.76
CA GLN A 190 -7.42 2.66 -5.95
C GLN A 190 -6.18 3.47 -5.62
N TYR A 191 -6.01 4.56 -6.34
CA TYR A 191 -5.00 5.59 -6.13
C TYR A 191 -5.66 6.96 -5.97
N GLU A 192 -5.11 7.78 -5.11
CA GLU A 192 -5.40 9.21 -4.95
C GLU A 192 -4.09 9.93 -4.62
N ASP A 193 -3.79 11.00 -5.32
CA ASP A 193 -2.57 11.79 -5.13
C ASP A 193 -1.28 10.94 -5.11
N ASP A 194 -1.12 10.08 -6.15
CA ASP A 194 0.02 9.15 -6.32
C ASP A 194 0.12 8.02 -5.27
N LYS A 195 -0.82 7.91 -4.33
CA LYS A 195 -0.80 6.95 -3.22
C LYS A 195 -1.94 5.94 -3.31
N LYS A 196 -1.68 4.72 -2.85
CA LYS A 196 -2.73 3.71 -2.66
C LYS A 196 -3.73 4.19 -1.62
N CYS A 197 -5.03 4.06 -1.95
CA CYS A 197 -6.14 4.43 -1.08
C CYS A 197 -7.32 3.47 -1.27
N GLY A 198 -8.39 3.65 -0.47
CA GLY A 198 -9.62 2.87 -0.62
C GLY A 198 -9.38 1.36 -0.62
N ASN A 199 -10.16 0.61 -1.38
CA ASN A 199 -10.04 -0.84 -1.45
C ASN A 199 -8.95 -1.28 -2.43
N GLY A 200 -8.16 -2.28 -2.02
CA GLY A 200 -7.13 -2.85 -2.87
C GLY A 200 -6.74 -4.28 -2.51
N GLU A 201 -6.10 -4.94 -3.47
CA GLU A 201 -5.55 -6.29 -3.35
C GLU A 201 -4.05 -6.25 -3.62
N MET A 202 -3.27 -6.91 -2.77
CA MET A 202 -1.83 -7.05 -2.92
C MET A 202 -1.46 -8.52 -2.98
N PHE A 203 -0.79 -8.91 -4.03
CA PHE A 203 -0.22 -10.23 -4.25
C PHE A 203 1.29 -10.10 -4.10
N PHE A 204 1.84 -10.74 -3.09
CA PHE A 204 3.28 -10.74 -2.84
C PHE A 204 3.95 -11.93 -3.52
N THR A 205 5.15 -11.75 -4.00
CA THR A 205 5.94 -12.80 -4.67
C THR A 205 6.29 -13.97 -3.76
N ASN A 206 6.31 -13.74 -2.43
CA ASN A 206 6.49 -14.81 -1.43
C ASN A 206 5.24 -15.69 -1.24
N GLY A 207 4.12 -15.38 -1.93
CA GLY A 207 2.84 -16.10 -1.84
C GLY A 207 1.87 -15.54 -0.78
N ASP A 208 2.23 -14.50 -0.06
CA ASP A 208 1.31 -13.76 0.80
C ASP A 208 0.26 -13.02 -0.05
N TYR A 209 -0.86 -12.71 0.56
CA TYR A 209 -1.94 -11.97 -0.08
C TYR A 209 -2.65 -11.09 0.93
N TYR A 210 -2.93 -9.85 0.55
CA TYR A 210 -3.77 -8.93 1.32
C TYR A 210 -4.92 -8.42 0.46
N LYS A 211 -6.11 -8.32 1.06
CA LYS A 211 -7.28 -7.65 0.50
C LYS A 211 -7.93 -6.81 1.59
N GLY A 212 -8.06 -5.52 1.34
CA GLY A 212 -8.65 -4.60 2.33
C GLY A 212 -8.43 -3.14 1.97
N GLU A 213 -8.62 -2.31 2.98
CA GLU A 213 -8.53 -0.87 2.85
C GLU A 213 -7.09 -0.35 2.96
N TYR A 214 -6.81 0.71 2.21
CA TYR A 214 -5.56 1.45 2.18
C TYR A 214 -5.78 2.93 2.45
N LYS A 215 -4.82 3.56 3.08
CA LYS A 215 -4.73 5.01 3.25
C LYS A 215 -3.26 5.44 3.18
N ASN A 216 -2.94 6.37 2.27
CA ASN A 216 -1.57 6.87 2.10
C ASN A 216 -0.52 5.76 1.95
N ASP A 217 -0.76 4.78 1.04
CA ASP A 217 0.07 3.59 0.76
C ASP A 217 0.07 2.50 1.83
N LEU A 218 -0.46 2.73 3.03
CA LEU A 218 -0.48 1.80 4.16
C LEU A 218 -1.83 1.09 4.26
N ARG A 219 -1.83 -0.17 4.72
CA ARG A 219 -3.07 -0.88 5.09
C ARG A 219 -3.69 -0.16 6.27
N ASN A 220 -4.96 0.23 6.12
CA ASN A 220 -5.66 1.02 7.13
C ASN A 220 -7.16 0.79 6.99
N GLY A 221 -7.87 0.51 8.08
CA GLY A 221 -9.26 0.08 8.04
C GLY A 221 -9.38 -1.44 8.10
N THR A 222 -10.40 -2.01 7.50
CA THR A 222 -10.67 -3.46 7.55
C THR A 222 -9.97 -4.21 6.42
N GLY A 223 -9.46 -5.42 6.73
CA GLY A 223 -8.80 -6.23 5.71
C GLY A 223 -8.58 -7.68 6.13
N ALA A 224 -8.17 -8.48 5.14
CA ALA A 224 -7.76 -9.86 5.32
C ALA A 224 -6.34 -10.04 4.77
N TYR A 225 -5.45 -10.57 5.61
CA TYR A 225 -4.09 -10.94 5.23
C TYR A 225 -3.93 -12.45 5.32
N ARG A 226 -3.50 -13.08 4.25
CA ARG A 226 -3.18 -14.50 4.19
C ARG A 226 -1.68 -14.66 3.97
N TRP A 227 -1.01 -15.32 4.89
CA TRP A 227 0.39 -15.71 4.76
C TRP A 227 0.56 -16.96 3.90
N ASN A 228 1.72 -17.10 3.32
CA ASN A 228 2.10 -18.25 2.52
C ASN A 228 2.06 -19.57 3.31
N ASP A 229 2.26 -19.54 4.63
CA ASP A 229 2.14 -20.70 5.52
C ASP A 229 0.69 -21.17 5.73
N GLY A 230 -0.30 -20.47 5.18
CA GLY A 230 -1.73 -20.73 5.30
C GLY A 230 -2.40 -20.06 6.50
N SER A 231 -1.67 -19.31 7.31
CA SER A 231 -2.26 -18.46 8.35
C SER A 231 -3.13 -17.36 7.71
N VAL A 232 -4.18 -16.93 8.41
CA VAL A 232 -5.08 -15.87 7.94
C VAL A 232 -5.45 -14.94 9.08
N TYR A 233 -5.24 -13.64 8.90
CA TYR A 233 -5.80 -12.60 9.75
C TYR A 233 -6.95 -11.90 9.04
N MET A 234 -8.03 -11.62 9.75
CA MET A 234 -9.17 -10.83 9.31
C MET A 234 -9.52 -9.86 10.44
N GLY A 235 -9.41 -8.56 10.18
CA GLY A 235 -9.64 -7.56 11.22
C GLY A 235 -9.20 -6.16 10.81
N GLU A 236 -9.00 -5.33 11.81
CA GLU A 236 -8.63 -3.94 11.64
C GLU A 236 -7.11 -3.77 11.49
N PHE A 237 -6.73 -2.79 10.67
CA PHE A 237 -5.35 -2.35 10.46
C PHE A 237 -5.26 -0.84 10.69
N VAL A 238 -4.18 -0.41 11.31
CA VAL A 238 -3.77 1.00 11.39
C VAL A 238 -2.29 1.07 11.03
N ASP A 239 -1.97 1.83 10.00
CA ASP A 239 -0.61 2.06 9.51
C ASP A 239 0.19 0.74 9.40
N ASP A 240 -0.34 -0.20 8.59
CA ASP A 240 0.20 -1.54 8.31
C ASP A 240 0.18 -2.54 9.47
N LYS A 241 -0.22 -2.16 10.67
CA LYS A 241 -0.27 -3.02 11.86
C LYS A 241 -1.68 -3.52 12.15
N LYS A 242 -1.79 -4.76 12.65
CA LYS A 242 -3.03 -5.26 13.22
C LYS A 242 -3.38 -4.45 14.47
N GLU A 243 -4.60 -3.93 14.50
CA GLU A 243 -5.13 -3.11 15.58
C GLU A 243 -6.61 -3.46 15.82
N GLY A 244 -7.19 -3.03 16.95
CA GLY A 244 -8.62 -3.21 17.20
C GLY A 244 -9.06 -4.66 17.26
N LYS A 245 -10.24 -4.96 16.71
CA LYS A 245 -10.82 -6.32 16.73
C LYS A 245 -10.33 -7.13 15.53
N GLY A 246 -9.97 -8.40 15.79
CA GLY A 246 -9.54 -9.29 14.73
C GLY A 246 -9.68 -10.77 15.05
N LYS A 247 -9.61 -11.56 13.98
CA LYS A 247 -9.55 -13.02 14.00
C LYS A 247 -8.29 -13.49 13.30
N LEU A 248 -7.46 -14.23 14.00
CA LEU A 248 -6.26 -14.87 13.47
C LEU A 248 -6.46 -16.38 13.47
N ILE A 249 -6.29 -17.00 12.32
CA ILE A 249 -6.26 -18.45 12.12
C ILE A 249 -4.81 -18.80 11.83
N PHE A 250 -4.18 -19.59 12.67
CA PHE A 250 -2.80 -20.04 12.51
C PHE A 250 -2.69 -21.20 11.51
N ALA A 251 -1.52 -21.42 10.96
CA ALA A 251 -1.23 -22.55 10.05
C ALA A 251 -1.60 -23.90 10.66
N ASN A 252 -1.41 -24.08 11.96
CA ASN A 252 -1.82 -25.28 12.72
C ASN A 252 -3.32 -25.39 12.99
N LYS A 253 -4.14 -24.45 12.45
CA LYS A 253 -5.60 -24.32 12.59
C LYS A 253 -6.09 -23.85 13.98
N ASP A 254 -5.21 -23.47 14.89
CA ASP A 254 -5.59 -22.75 16.10
C ASP A 254 -6.21 -21.41 15.70
N LYS A 255 -7.01 -20.81 16.59
CA LYS A 255 -7.68 -19.55 16.30
C LYS A 255 -7.53 -18.60 17.50
N TYR A 256 -7.31 -17.34 17.19
CA TYR A 256 -7.49 -16.26 18.15
C TYR A 256 -8.58 -15.31 17.65
N ILE A 257 -9.46 -14.89 18.52
CA ILE A 257 -10.51 -13.91 18.25
C ILE A 257 -10.49 -12.92 19.41
N GLY A 258 -10.19 -11.66 19.15
CA GLY A 258 -10.06 -10.67 20.21
C GLY A 258 -9.36 -9.40 19.77
N ASP A 259 -8.84 -8.69 20.76
CA ASP A 259 -8.19 -7.40 20.60
C ASP A 259 -6.74 -7.56 20.17
N PHE A 260 -6.32 -6.65 19.30
CA PHE A 260 -4.95 -6.49 18.86
C PHE A 260 -4.48 -5.06 19.11
N SER A 261 -3.21 -4.89 19.41
CA SER A 261 -2.53 -3.60 19.38
C SER A 261 -1.09 -3.77 18.96
N ASN A 262 -0.64 -2.97 17.97
CA ASN A 262 0.70 -3.03 17.41
C ASN A 262 1.11 -4.47 17.01
N ASP A 263 0.27 -5.14 16.20
CA ASP A 263 0.44 -6.52 15.72
C ASP A 263 0.29 -7.64 16.76
N LYS A 264 0.18 -7.32 18.05
CA LYS A 264 0.13 -8.27 19.15
C LYS A 264 -1.28 -8.43 19.70
N ARG A 265 -1.62 -9.63 20.19
CA ARG A 265 -2.82 -9.85 20.99
C ARG A 265 -2.71 -9.03 22.27
N ASN A 266 -3.70 -8.15 22.50
CA ASN A 266 -3.64 -7.21 23.62
C ASN A 266 -5.08 -6.79 23.98
N GLY A 267 -5.50 -6.92 25.23
CA GLY A 267 -6.88 -6.68 25.65
C GLY A 267 -7.64 -7.98 25.86
N LYS A 268 -8.89 -8.06 25.49
CA LYS A 268 -9.72 -9.27 25.65
C LYS A 268 -9.66 -10.17 24.42
N GLY A 269 -9.54 -11.49 24.64
CA GLY A 269 -9.54 -12.41 23.52
C GLY A 269 -9.68 -13.88 23.89
N LYS A 270 -10.10 -14.66 22.88
CA LYS A 270 -10.28 -16.10 22.98
C LYS A 270 -9.31 -16.81 22.03
N TYR A 271 -8.46 -17.64 22.59
CA TYR A 271 -7.59 -18.56 21.86
C TYR A 271 -8.18 -19.97 21.91
N ILE A 272 -8.41 -20.56 20.74
CA ILE A 272 -9.03 -21.88 20.59
C ILE A 272 -8.01 -22.81 19.96
N ASN A 273 -7.65 -23.87 20.66
CA ASN A 273 -6.76 -24.90 20.13
C ASN A 273 -7.54 -25.85 19.22
N HIS A 274 -7.03 -26.18 18.03
CA HIS A 274 -7.69 -27.05 17.05
C HIS A 274 -7.87 -28.48 17.55
N LYS A 275 -7.05 -28.92 18.52
CA LYS A 275 -7.15 -30.25 19.18
C LYS A 275 -8.11 -30.28 20.34
N GLY A 276 -8.77 -29.18 20.64
CA GLY A 276 -9.70 -28.98 21.75
C GLY A 276 -9.12 -28.13 22.88
N GLY A 277 -10.04 -27.55 23.66
CA GLY A 277 -9.72 -26.58 24.70
C GLY A 277 -9.57 -25.14 24.17
N TYR A 278 -9.67 -24.22 25.11
CA TYR A 278 -9.52 -22.79 24.79
C TYR A 278 -9.10 -21.99 26.03
N TYR A 279 -8.55 -20.81 25.78
CA TYR A 279 -8.39 -19.73 26.75
C TYR A 279 -9.25 -18.54 26.36
N GLU A 280 -9.94 -17.95 27.30
CA GLU A 280 -10.73 -16.73 27.11
C GLU A 280 -10.45 -15.78 28.29
N GLY A 281 -9.88 -14.61 28.02
CA GLY A 281 -9.48 -13.70 29.08
C GLY A 281 -8.61 -12.54 28.59
N ASP A 282 -7.81 -12.02 29.50
CA ASP A 282 -6.93 -10.88 29.27
C ASP A 282 -5.63 -11.31 28.59
N TRP A 283 -5.18 -10.47 27.68
CA TRP A 283 -3.93 -10.60 26.92
C TRP A 283 -3.11 -9.33 27.02
N LYS A 284 -1.80 -9.46 27.09
CA LYS A 284 -0.86 -8.37 27.04
C LYS A 284 0.38 -8.77 26.25
N ASN A 285 0.64 -8.09 25.11
CA ASN A 285 1.80 -8.36 24.28
C ASN A 285 1.98 -9.85 23.95
N ASP A 286 0.91 -10.50 23.44
CA ASP A 286 0.85 -11.91 23.03
C ASP A 286 0.86 -12.95 24.16
N VAL A 287 0.93 -12.56 25.41
CA VAL A 287 0.87 -13.48 26.56
C VAL A 287 -0.45 -13.34 27.33
N LYS A 288 -0.91 -14.42 27.97
CA LYS A 288 -2.04 -14.39 28.91
C LYS A 288 -1.60 -13.62 30.15
N GLU A 289 -2.36 -12.60 30.49
CA GLU A 289 -2.09 -11.72 31.64
C GLU A 289 -3.42 -11.30 32.27
N GLY A 290 -3.50 -11.11 33.60
CA GLY A 290 -4.74 -10.74 34.24
C GLY A 290 -5.71 -11.91 34.40
N ARG A 291 -7.03 -11.68 34.26
CA ARG A 291 -8.05 -12.71 34.53
C ARG A 291 -8.49 -13.44 33.25
N GLY A 292 -8.71 -14.75 33.39
CA GLY A 292 -9.22 -15.56 32.30
C GLY A 292 -9.69 -16.95 32.70
N THR A 293 -10.34 -17.61 31.76
CA THR A 293 -10.79 -18.99 31.82
C THR A 293 -10.00 -19.84 30.85
N TYR A 294 -9.38 -20.89 31.35
CA TYR A 294 -8.74 -21.91 30.53
C TYR A 294 -9.51 -23.21 30.59
N VAL A 295 -10.09 -23.65 29.50
CA VAL A 295 -10.73 -24.97 29.37
C VAL A 295 -9.75 -25.90 28.70
N TYR A 296 -9.36 -26.96 29.40
CA TYR A 296 -8.45 -27.98 28.88
C TYR A 296 -9.17 -28.93 27.90
N ARG A 297 -8.40 -29.60 27.04
CA ARG A 297 -8.94 -30.56 26.06
C ARG A 297 -9.76 -31.68 26.69
N ASP A 298 -9.39 -32.12 27.89
CA ASP A 298 -10.07 -33.16 28.68
C ASP A 298 -11.29 -32.64 29.44
N GLY A 299 -11.59 -31.35 29.36
CA GLY A 299 -12.76 -30.72 30.00
C GLY A 299 -12.48 -30.14 31.39
N GLN A 300 -11.28 -30.25 31.93
CA GLN A 300 -10.90 -29.54 33.16
C GLN A 300 -10.93 -28.02 32.92
N ILE A 301 -11.16 -27.22 33.95
CA ILE A 301 -11.31 -25.76 33.83
C ILE A 301 -10.46 -25.07 34.89
N TYR A 302 -9.75 -24.04 34.49
CA TYR A 302 -9.17 -23.05 35.38
C TYR A 302 -9.81 -21.69 35.14
N GLU A 303 -10.29 -21.04 36.19
CA GLU A 303 -10.83 -19.69 36.17
C GLU A 303 -10.03 -18.87 37.20
N GLY A 304 -9.25 -17.88 36.77
CA GLY A 304 -8.40 -17.15 37.72
C GLY A 304 -7.41 -16.21 37.01
N GLU A 305 -6.39 -15.85 37.78
CA GLU A 305 -5.36 -14.94 37.35
C GLU A 305 -4.24 -15.66 36.61
N PHE A 306 -3.70 -14.97 35.58
CA PHE A 306 -2.57 -15.37 34.76
C PHE A 306 -1.49 -14.30 34.83
N LYS A 307 -0.23 -14.73 34.75
CA LYS A 307 0.93 -13.88 34.60
C LYS A 307 1.92 -14.60 33.69
N ASN A 308 2.32 -13.93 32.58
CA ASN A 308 3.24 -14.51 31.59
C ASN A 308 2.83 -15.93 31.18
N ASP A 309 1.60 -16.12 30.69
CA ASP A 309 0.99 -17.38 30.23
C ASP A 309 0.72 -18.46 31.31
N VAL A 310 1.18 -18.29 32.52
CA VAL A 310 1.00 -19.28 33.62
C VAL A 310 -0.04 -18.84 34.63
N LYS A 311 -0.72 -19.80 35.23
CA LYS A 311 -1.64 -19.56 36.36
C LYS A 311 -0.87 -18.92 37.53
N ASN A 312 -1.35 -17.77 38.03
CA ASN A 312 -0.66 -17.02 39.08
C ASN A 312 -1.67 -16.12 39.81
N GLY A 313 -1.64 -16.07 41.15
CA GLY A 313 -2.62 -15.32 41.94
C GLY A 313 -3.82 -16.17 42.31
N GLU A 314 -4.98 -15.55 42.51
CA GLU A 314 -6.20 -16.24 42.93
C GLU A 314 -6.89 -16.95 41.76
N GLY A 315 -7.40 -18.16 42.00
CA GLY A 315 -8.11 -18.93 41.01
C GLY A 315 -8.91 -20.10 41.52
N CYS A 316 -9.74 -20.64 40.63
CA CYS A 316 -10.52 -21.86 40.83
C CYS A 316 -10.13 -22.89 39.77
N TYR A 317 -9.69 -24.06 40.19
CA TYR A 317 -9.44 -25.19 39.30
C TYR A 317 -10.53 -26.25 39.50
N LYS A 318 -11.17 -26.69 38.42
CA LYS A 318 -12.25 -27.70 38.44
C LYS A 318 -11.78 -28.93 37.67
N TRP A 319 -11.73 -30.09 38.33
CA TRP A 319 -11.44 -31.38 37.74
C TRP A 319 -12.68 -32.04 37.15
N LEU A 320 -12.49 -33.07 36.34
CA LEU A 320 -13.56 -33.77 35.61
C LEU A 320 -14.63 -34.40 36.53
N PHE A 321 -14.23 -34.91 37.69
CA PHE A 321 -15.12 -35.64 38.57
C PHE A 321 -15.76 -34.75 39.67
N GLY A 322 -15.78 -33.42 39.41
CA GLY A 322 -16.46 -32.45 40.23
C GLY A 322 -15.67 -31.98 41.46
N GLN A 323 -14.41 -32.42 41.61
CA GLN A 323 -13.50 -31.78 42.54
C GLN A 323 -13.18 -30.35 42.10
N LYS A 324 -12.95 -29.46 43.04
CA LYS A 324 -12.47 -28.11 42.74
C LYS A 324 -11.51 -27.62 43.83
N TYR A 325 -10.56 -26.81 43.42
CA TYR A 325 -9.73 -26.04 44.35
C TYR A 325 -9.99 -24.56 44.14
N VAL A 326 -10.11 -23.81 45.21
CA VAL A 326 -10.22 -22.35 45.19
C VAL A 326 -9.15 -21.80 46.11
N GLY A 327 -8.24 -21.03 45.57
CA GLY A 327 -7.11 -20.49 46.33
C GLY A 327 -5.99 -19.96 45.43
N ASN A 328 -4.78 -19.88 46.00
CA ASN A 328 -3.65 -19.26 45.37
C ASN A 328 -2.89 -20.23 44.45
N PHE A 329 -2.38 -19.67 43.34
CA PHE A 329 -1.50 -20.32 42.39
C PHE A 329 -0.20 -19.53 42.26
N THR A 330 0.91 -20.21 42.13
CA THR A 330 2.22 -19.61 41.84
C THR A 330 2.94 -20.47 40.77
N ASN A 331 3.38 -19.85 39.70
CA ASN A 331 4.07 -20.55 38.58
C ASN A 331 3.32 -21.81 38.10
N GLY A 332 2.00 -21.72 37.99
CA GLY A 332 1.14 -22.78 37.47
C GLY A 332 0.70 -23.81 38.50
N GLN A 333 1.27 -23.85 39.71
CA GLN A 333 1.01 -24.81 40.76
C GLN A 333 0.14 -24.24 41.86
N ILE A 334 -0.63 -25.08 42.51
CA ILE A 334 -1.37 -24.74 43.74
C ILE A 334 -0.35 -24.43 44.84
N GLN A 335 -0.44 -23.21 45.40
CA GLN A 335 0.53 -22.72 46.37
C GLN A 335 -0.14 -21.75 47.34
N GLY A 336 0.08 -21.93 48.69
CA GLY A 336 -0.44 -21.05 49.70
C GLY A 336 -1.82 -21.47 50.20
N LYS A 337 -2.61 -20.52 50.70
CA LYS A 337 -3.92 -20.79 51.29
C LYS A 337 -4.95 -21.14 50.21
N GLY A 338 -5.83 -22.11 50.52
CA GLY A 338 -6.93 -22.45 49.68
C GLY A 338 -7.85 -23.53 50.25
N ILE A 339 -8.93 -23.77 49.53
CA ILE A 339 -9.95 -24.75 49.94
C ILE A 339 -10.11 -25.76 48.81
N PHE A 340 -9.96 -27.03 49.13
CA PHE A 340 -10.23 -28.13 48.21
C PHE A 340 -11.61 -28.70 48.49
N TYR A 341 -12.42 -28.89 47.48
CA TYR A 341 -13.79 -29.44 47.58
C TYR A 341 -13.86 -30.75 46.78
N TRP A 342 -14.59 -31.74 47.36
CA TRP A 342 -14.88 -32.99 46.66
C TRP A 342 -16.28 -33.52 47.09
N LYS A 343 -16.79 -34.48 46.36
CA LYS A 343 -18.04 -35.18 46.63
C LYS A 343 -17.73 -36.60 47.11
N GLU A 344 -18.39 -37.01 48.20
CA GLU A 344 -18.26 -38.36 48.75
C GLU A 344 -19.65 -39.03 48.87
N ARG A 345 -19.71 -40.32 48.55
CA ARG A 345 -20.91 -41.12 48.83
C ARG A 345 -20.90 -41.56 50.29
N VAL A 346 -21.94 -41.25 51.00
CA VAL A 346 -22.09 -41.57 52.40
C VAL A 346 -23.41 -42.34 52.57
N LYS A 347 -23.42 -43.47 53.29
CA LYS A 347 -24.65 -44.19 53.63
C LYS A 347 -25.28 -43.59 54.87
N ASP A 348 -26.58 -43.35 54.81
CA ASP A 348 -27.35 -42.95 56.02
C ASP A 348 -27.60 -44.16 56.93
N GLU A 349 -28.19 -43.93 58.14
CA GLU A 349 -28.50 -44.97 59.15
C GLU A 349 -29.46 -46.03 58.57
N LYS A 350 -30.13 -45.78 57.47
CA LYS A 350 -31.08 -46.69 56.81
C LYS A 350 -30.44 -47.41 55.61
N GLY A 351 -29.14 -47.16 55.34
CA GLY A 351 -28.41 -47.77 54.26
C GLY A 351 -28.57 -47.07 52.89
N ASN A 352 -29.29 -45.94 52.78
CA ASN A 352 -29.45 -45.21 51.56
C ASN A 352 -28.18 -44.43 51.25
N GLU A 353 -27.77 -44.44 49.94
CA GLU A 353 -26.61 -43.68 49.49
C GLU A 353 -26.97 -42.21 49.22
N ASN A 354 -26.25 -41.30 49.89
CA ASN A 354 -26.35 -39.86 49.66
C ASN A 354 -25.00 -39.33 49.20
N ILE A 355 -25.02 -38.30 48.33
CA ILE A 355 -23.83 -37.59 47.92
C ILE A 355 -23.68 -36.35 48.80
N VAL A 356 -22.54 -36.24 49.50
CA VAL A 356 -22.23 -35.12 50.40
C VAL A 356 -21.04 -34.36 49.82
N GLU A 357 -21.14 -33.05 49.77
CA GLU A 357 -19.99 -32.18 49.42
C GLU A 357 -19.15 -31.98 50.71
N LYS A 358 -17.86 -32.28 50.61
CA LYS A 358 -16.84 -32.06 51.64
C LYS A 358 -15.85 -31.00 51.18
N SER A 359 -15.21 -30.33 52.13
CA SER A 359 -14.15 -29.37 51.89
C SER A 359 -13.01 -29.48 52.87
N LEU A 360 -11.82 -29.13 52.44
CA LEU A 360 -10.61 -29.08 53.24
C LEU A 360 -9.96 -27.71 53.06
N ASP A 361 -9.90 -26.95 54.15
CA ASP A 361 -9.16 -25.67 54.20
C ASP A 361 -7.73 -25.94 54.68
N GLY A 362 -6.75 -25.45 53.97
CA GLY A 362 -5.36 -25.74 54.27
C GLY A 362 -4.34 -24.84 53.57
N ILE A 363 -3.08 -25.11 53.87
CA ILE A 363 -1.94 -24.53 53.20
C ILE A 363 -1.38 -25.58 52.24
N PHE A 364 -1.29 -25.23 50.99
CA PHE A 364 -0.82 -26.09 49.89
C PHE A 364 0.58 -25.70 49.47
N SER A 365 1.39 -26.65 49.03
CA SER A 365 2.68 -26.44 48.46
C SER A 365 2.95 -27.48 47.36
N ASN A 366 3.25 -27.01 46.13
CA ASN A 366 3.49 -27.85 44.99
C ASN A 366 2.39 -28.89 44.76
N ASP A 367 1.14 -28.43 44.72
CA ASP A 367 -0.07 -29.25 44.52
C ASP A 367 -0.36 -30.26 45.69
N LYS A 368 0.38 -30.20 46.80
CA LYS A 368 0.17 -31.07 47.99
C LYS A 368 -0.26 -30.27 49.21
N VAL A 369 -1.17 -30.84 49.98
CA VAL A 369 -1.58 -30.26 51.27
C VAL A 369 -0.44 -30.46 52.28
N GLN A 370 0.03 -29.35 52.90
CA GLN A 370 1.09 -29.40 53.93
C GLN A 370 0.56 -29.28 55.35
N PHE A 371 -0.52 -28.53 55.55
CA PHE A 371 -1.14 -28.33 56.86
C PHE A 371 -2.65 -28.26 56.74
N PHE A 372 -3.38 -29.03 57.58
CA PHE A 372 -4.82 -28.97 57.71
C PHE A 372 -5.19 -27.89 58.73
N GLN A 373 -6.05 -26.94 58.41
CA GLN A 373 -6.59 -25.98 59.37
C GLN A 373 -7.93 -26.45 59.96
N LYS A 374 -8.75 -27.13 59.17
CA LYS A 374 -10.00 -27.77 59.63
C LYS A 374 -10.69 -28.55 58.54
N GLU A 375 -11.21 -29.77 58.83
CA GLU A 375 -12.18 -30.44 57.98
C GLU A 375 -13.55 -29.78 58.17
N ILE A 376 -14.10 -29.10 57.16
CA ILE A 376 -15.42 -28.45 57.24
C ILE A 376 -16.45 -29.39 56.65
N GLN A 377 -17.27 -30.03 57.48
CA GLN A 377 -18.44 -30.78 57.02
C GLN A 377 -19.57 -29.82 56.63
N ALA A 378 -19.93 -29.80 55.29
CA ALA A 378 -20.96 -28.91 54.77
C ALA A 378 -22.41 -29.27 55.20
N ASN A 379 -22.64 -30.20 56.13
CA ASN A 379 -23.98 -30.62 56.61
C ASN A 379 -24.16 -30.63 58.11
N LYS A 380 -24.18 -29.46 58.74
CA LYS A 380 -24.74 -29.29 60.06
C LYS A 380 -25.90 -28.29 60.20
N LYS A 381 -26.68 -28.09 59.13
CA LYS A 381 -27.81 -27.12 59.21
C LYS A 381 -29.20 -27.67 58.89
N LEU A 382 -29.37 -28.98 58.77
CA LEU A 382 -30.71 -29.57 58.58
C LEU A 382 -31.27 -30.36 59.74
N SER A 383 -30.54 -30.53 60.83
CA SER A 383 -31.03 -31.29 62.02
C SER A 383 -31.47 -30.45 63.24
N LYS A 384 -31.56 -29.11 63.10
CA LYS A 384 -32.02 -28.22 64.13
C LYS A 384 -33.33 -27.47 63.89
N LEU A 385 -34.11 -27.88 62.90
CA LEU A 385 -35.47 -27.34 62.66
C LEU A 385 -36.55 -28.36 62.67
N LYS A 386 -36.42 -29.37 63.53
CA LYS A 386 -37.55 -30.22 63.99
C LYS A 386 -37.35 -30.55 65.49
N LYS A 387 -37.72 -29.64 66.35
CA LYS A 387 -38.29 -29.81 67.63
C LYS A 387 -39.28 -28.69 67.86
#